data_e9798a3de455199881b77a863fddd161
#
_entry.id   e9798a3de455199881b77a863fddd161
#
_cell.length_a   1.000
_cell.length_b   1.000
_cell.length_c   1.000
_cell.angle_alpha   90.00
_cell.angle_beta   90.00
_cell.angle_gamma   90.00
#
_symmetry.space_group_name_H-M   'P 1'
#
loop_
_entity.id
_entity.type
_entity.pdbx_description
1 polymer ?
#
loop_
_entity_poly.entity_id
_entity_poly.type
_entity_poly.pdbx_seq_one_letter_code
_entity_poly.pdbx_strand_id
1 'polypeptide(L)'
;MRHGLYRGITMSVAGSDSGGGAGIQADLKTFAALKVFGTTAITAVTVQNSMGVTGVHPIPPNVIEAQILAVGTDFHVDAVKTGMLGSRDAVCAVASGLGKLGKCALIADPVMVAQSGDPLIEDDAVDALLEKLIPMASLVTPNIPEAERLSGISIADVSDMERAAEEIAKAGCGAVLVKGGHLHDGSRTVTDVLMIDGAIIHFTDSRIDTESNHGTGCTLSSAIAAEMASGRDILEAVTFARRYLRACLINGIKCGHGAGCLAHAVKMDWVDELYA
;
A
#
# COMPACT_ATOMS: atom_id res chain seq x y z
N MET A 1 26.89 7.92 -0.21
CA MET A 1 27.12 7.17 -1.47
C MET A 1 26.26 5.92 -1.40
N ARG A 2 25.26 5.80 -2.26
CA ARG A 2 24.47 4.58 -2.38
C ARG A 2 25.31 3.56 -3.12
N HIS A 3 25.65 2.46 -2.47
CA HIS A 3 26.58 1.47 -3.01
C HIS A 3 25.83 0.27 -3.56
N GLY A 4 26.17 -0.16 -4.77
CA GLY A 4 25.72 -1.40 -5.37
C GLY A 4 24.42 -1.31 -6.16
N LEU A 5 23.65 -2.40 -6.18
CA LEU A 5 22.45 -2.58 -6.98
C LEU A 5 21.21 -1.85 -6.44
N TYR A 6 21.21 -1.42 -5.16
CA TYR A 6 20.03 -0.85 -4.55
C TYR A 6 19.92 0.64 -4.78
N ARG A 7 18.69 1.08 -5.13
CA ARG A 7 18.31 2.46 -5.46
C ARG A 7 17.87 3.24 -4.22
N GLY A 8 17.56 2.56 -3.12
CA GLY A 8 17.10 3.14 -1.86
C GLY A 8 16.86 2.07 -0.81
N ILE A 9 16.44 2.48 0.39
CA ILE A 9 16.07 1.62 1.52
C ILE A 9 14.65 1.94 1.93
N THR A 10 13.76 0.95 1.97
CA THR A 10 12.36 1.12 2.35
C THR A 10 12.00 0.18 3.49
N MET A 11 11.19 0.67 4.44
CA MET A 11 10.64 -0.14 5.51
C MET A 11 9.16 -0.44 5.23
N SER A 12 8.77 -1.72 5.29
CA SER A 12 7.37 -2.13 5.34
C SER A 12 6.95 -2.33 6.80
N VAL A 13 5.89 -1.64 7.23
CA VAL A 13 5.26 -1.78 8.54
C VAL A 13 3.89 -2.38 8.32
N ALA A 14 3.76 -3.71 8.40
CA ALA A 14 2.53 -4.40 8.02
C ALA A 14 2.44 -5.81 8.61
N GLY A 15 1.29 -6.44 8.43
CA GLY A 15 1.08 -7.85 8.75
C GLY A 15 1.85 -8.78 7.82
N SER A 16 2.15 -9.97 8.32
CA SER A 16 2.82 -11.05 7.59
C SER A 16 1.78 -12.01 7.02
N ASP A 17 1.73 -12.16 5.69
CA ASP A 17 0.90 -13.15 4.98
C ASP A 17 1.71 -14.44 4.75
N SER A 18 1.34 -15.53 5.45
CA SER A 18 2.00 -16.83 5.29
C SER A 18 1.85 -17.43 3.88
N GLY A 19 0.79 -17.05 3.14
CA GLY A 19 0.58 -17.41 1.73
C GLY A 19 1.50 -16.65 0.77
N GLY A 20 2.07 -15.54 1.22
CA GLY A 20 3.10 -14.79 0.50
C GLY A 20 2.57 -13.92 -0.64
N GLY A 21 1.25 -13.78 -0.80
CA GLY A 21 0.63 -12.98 -1.86
C GLY A 21 0.41 -11.52 -1.50
N ALA A 22 0.34 -11.21 -0.19
CA ALA A 22 0.09 -9.87 0.35
C ALA A 22 1.06 -9.55 1.50
N GLY A 23 0.76 -8.54 2.32
CA GLY A 23 1.51 -8.16 3.50
C GLY A 23 2.98 -7.86 3.22
N ILE A 24 3.82 -7.98 4.24
CA ILE A 24 5.26 -7.74 4.11
C ILE A 24 5.92 -8.60 3.03
N GLN A 25 5.37 -9.76 2.71
CA GLN A 25 5.92 -10.66 1.69
C GLN A 25 5.74 -10.07 0.28
N ALA A 26 4.57 -9.52 -0.03
CA ALA A 26 4.36 -8.80 -1.29
C ALA A 26 5.21 -7.53 -1.35
N ASP A 27 5.34 -6.82 -0.22
CA ASP A 27 6.13 -5.61 -0.11
C ASP A 27 7.61 -5.90 -0.40
N LEU A 28 8.20 -6.89 0.28
CA LEU A 28 9.61 -7.28 0.08
C LEU A 28 9.89 -7.79 -1.34
N LYS A 29 8.97 -8.58 -1.93
CA LYS A 29 9.08 -9.02 -3.32
C LYS A 29 9.08 -7.83 -4.28
N THR A 30 8.20 -6.85 -4.05
CA THR A 30 8.11 -5.62 -4.84
C THR A 30 9.38 -4.79 -4.70
N PHE A 31 9.88 -4.57 -3.48
CA PHE A 31 11.13 -3.84 -3.24
C PHE A 31 12.31 -4.49 -3.95
N ALA A 32 12.45 -5.82 -3.82
CA ALA A 32 13.52 -6.57 -4.47
C ALA A 32 13.44 -6.48 -6.01
N ALA A 33 12.24 -6.62 -6.60
CA ALA A 33 12.03 -6.48 -8.04
C ALA A 33 12.41 -5.08 -8.55
N LEU A 34 12.14 -4.05 -7.76
CA LEU A 34 12.45 -2.65 -8.07
C LEU A 34 13.84 -2.20 -7.61
N LYS A 35 14.69 -3.13 -7.18
CA LYS A 35 16.06 -2.87 -6.72
C LYS A 35 16.13 -1.88 -5.55
N VAL A 36 15.21 -2.03 -4.60
CA VAL A 36 15.21 -1.30 -3.33
C VAL A 36 15.45 -2.30 -2.20
N PHE A 37 16.29 -1.92 -1.23
CA PHE A 37 16.53 -2.75 -0.05
C PHE A 37 15.33 -2.67 0.89
N GLY A 38 14.66 -3.79 1.12
CA GLY A 38 13.49 -3.87 1.99
C GLY A 38 13.84 -4.27 3.41
N THR A 39 13.37 -3.48 4.38
CA THR A 39 13.33 -3.83 5.81
C THR A 39 11.90 -3.95 6.28
N THR A 40 11.65 -4.49 7.47
CA THR A 40 10.28 -4.72 7.96
C THR A 40 10.14 -4.41 9.44
N ALA A 41 8.91 -3.99 9.83
CA ALA A 41 8.38 -4.08 11.19
C ALA A 41 7.03 -4.80 11.11
N ILE A 42 6.92 -5.97 11.75
CA ILE A 42 5.74 -6.82 11.65
C ILE A 42 4.70 -6.37 12.67
N THR A 43 3.46 -6.16 12.22
CA THR A 43 2.33 -5.74 13.08
C THR A 43 1.45 -6.91 13.52
N ALA A 44 1.35 -7.95 12.70
CA ALA A 44 0.64 -9.18 12.99
C ALA A 44 1.19 -10.34 12.16
N VAL A 45 1.02 -11.56 12.63
CA VAL A 45 1.23 -12.78 11.86
C VAL A 45 -0.12 -13.37 11.53
N THR A 46 -0.42 -13.55 10.23
CA THR A 46 -1.67 -14.20 9.81
C THR A 46 -1.47 -15.67 9.47
N VAL A 47 -2.46 -16.48 9.78
CA VAL A 47 -2.61 -17.84 9.25
C VAL A 47 -3.46 -17.70 7.99
N GLN A 48 -2.80 -17.52 6.86
CA GLN A 48 -3.43 -17.10 5.61
C GLN A 48 -2.89 -17.91 4.43
N ASN A 49 -3.76 -18.17 3.46
CA ASN A 49 -3.43 -18.76 2.16
C ASN A 49 -4.31 -18.13 1.06
N SER A 50 -4.29 -18.68 -0.15
CA SER A 50 -5.08 -18.16 -1.28
C SER A 50 -6.62 -18.23 -1.08
N MET A 51 -7.10 -18.98 -0.09
CA MET A 51 -8.53 -19.16 0.20
C MET A 51 -9.06 -18.19 1.26
N GLY A 52 -8.18 -17.61 2.10
CA GLY A 52 -8.59 -16.65 3.13
C GLY A 52 -7.70 -16.66 4.37
N VAL A 53 -8.14 -15.92 5.39
CA VAL A 53 -7.49 -15.76 6.68
C VAL A 53 -8.21 -16.62 7.71
N THR A 54 -7.50 -17.58 8.33
CA THR A 54 -8.06 -18.47 9.38
C THR A 54 -7.60 -18.11 10.79
N GLY A 55 -6.63 -17.20 10.92
CA GLY A 55 -6.15 -16.72 12.21
C GLY A 55 -5.27 -15.49 12.07
N VAL A 56 -5.29 -14.65 13.10
CA VAL A 56 -4.46 -13.45 13.21
C VAL A 56 -3.85 -13.43 14.60
N HIS A 57 -2.53 -13.31 14.68
CA HIS A 57 -1.80 -13.10 15.92
C HIS A 57 -1.17 -11.71 15.91
N PRO A 58 -1.73 -10.74 16.66
CA PRO A 58 -1.20 -9.39 16.72
C PRO A 58 0.15 -9.36 17.44
N ILE A 59 1.05 -8.53 16.97
CA ILE A 59 2.31 -8.24 17.67
C ILE A 59 2.05 -7.15 18.73
N PRO A 60 2.58 -7.28 19.95
CA PRO A 60 2.41 -6.27 20.99
C PRO A 60 2.89 -4.88 20.51
N PRO A 61 2.14 -3.80 20.79
CA PRO A 61 2.44 -2.44 20.30
C PRO A 61 3.86 -1.96 20.62
N ASN A 62 4.35 -2.25 21.82
CA ASN A 62 5.72 -1.92 22.23
C ASN A 62 6.78 -2.68 21.40
N VAL A 63 6.48 -3.88 20.92
CA VAL A 63 7.38 -4.64 20.04
C VAL A 63 7.35 -4.08 18.62
N ILE A 64 6.18 -3.61 18.14
CA ILE A 64 6.07 -2.93 16.83
C ILE A 64 6.95 -1.68 16.82
N GLU A 65 6.80 -0.82 17.83
CA GLU A 65 7.61 0.39 17.96
C GLU A 65 9.12 0.06 18.07
N ALA A 66 9.47 -0.95 18.86
CA ALA A 66 10.86 -1.39 19.00
C ALA A 66 11.48 -1.88 17.68
N GLN A 67 10.72 -2.60 16.82
CA GLN A 67 11.19 -2.99 15.50
C GLN A 67 11.45 -1.78 14.60
N ILE A 68 10.53 -0.80 14.58
CA ILE A 68 10.69 0.44 13.81
C ILE A 68 11.97 1.16 14.24
N LEU A 69 12.17 1.32 15.54
CA LEU A 69 13.34 2.00 16.08
C LEU A 69 14.64 1.23 15.84
N ALA A 70 14.64 -0.10 15.99
CA ALA A 70 15.81 -0.93 15.74
C ALA A 70 16.32 -0.78 14.29
N VAL A 71 15.41 -0.73 13.33
CA VAL A 71 15.77 -0.49 11.92
C VAL A 71 16.15 0.98 11.71
N GLY A 72 15.30 1.91 12.14
CA GLY A 72 15.45 3.32 11.81
C GLY A 72 16.63 4.03 12.48
N THR A 73 17.18 3.45 13.56
CA THR A 73 18.41 3.97 14.20
C THR A 73 19.69 3.47 13.55
N ASP A 74 19.63 2.37 12.79
CA ASP A 74 20.80 1.76 12.14
C ASP A 74 20.82 2.05 10.62
N PHE A 75 19.63 1.97 9.97
CA PHE A 75 19.49 2.17 8.53
C PHE A 75 19.00 3.59 8.22
N HIS A 76 19.53 4.17 7.15
CA HIS A 76 18.95 5.39 6.58
C HIS A 76 17.74 4.99 5.71
N VAL A 77 16.55 4.96 6.32
CA VAL A 77 15.30 4.62 5.63
C VAL A 77 14.85 5.81 4.79
N ASP A 78 14.75 5.64 3.47
CA ASP A 78 14.33 6.68 2.54
C ASP A 78 12.79 6.80 2.44
N ALA A 79 12.09 5.67 2.55
CA ALA A 79 10.62 5.64 2.55
C ALA A 79 10.08 4.54 3.48
N VAL A 80 8.88 4.76 3.98
CA VAL A 80 8.12 3.77 4.77
C VAL A 80 6.78 3.51 4.08
N LYS A 81 6.39 2.25 3.99
CA LYS A 81 5.03 1.86 3.63
C LYS A 81 4.36 1.22 4.83
N THR A 82 3.17 1.68 5.20
CA THR A 82 2.32 0.97 6.16
C THR A 82 1.23 0.19 5.45
N GLY A 83 0.85 -0.96 6.01
CA GLY A 83 -0.25 -1.78 5.53
C GLY A 83 -1.23 -2.12 6.66
N MET A 84 -1.58 -3.41 6.84
CA MET A 84 -2.45 -3.85 7.92
C MET A 84 -1.84 -3.54 9.29
N LEU A 85 -2.53 -2.74 10.12
CA LEU A 85 -2.12 -2.39 11.48
C LEU A 85 -3.01 -3.04 12.55
N GLY A 86 -4.26 -3.32 12.24
CA GLY A 86 -5.21 -4.10 13.05
C GLY A 86 -5.93 -3.30 14.13
N SER A 87 -5.23 -2.71 15.10
CA SER A 87 -5.83 -2.06 16.28
C SER A 87 -5.38 -0.61 16.45
N ARG A 88 -6.15 0.15 17.26
CA ARG A 88 -5.81 1.52 17.66
C ARG A 88 -4.41 1.59 18.28
N ASP A 89 -4.09 0.66 19.18
CA ASP A 89 -2.80 0.65 19.87
C ASP A 89 -1.63 0.40 18.92
N ALA A 90 -1.81 -0.46 17.93
CA ALA A 90 -0.81 -0.69 16.89
C ALA A 90 -0.59 0.57 16.04
N VAL A 91 -1.67 1.27 15.63
CA VAL A 91 -1.57 2.55 14.90
C VAL A 91 -0.81 3.59 15.70
N CYS A 92 -1.14 3.74 17.01
CA CYS A 92 -0.44 4.67 17.89
C CYS A 92 1.05 4.32 18.05
N ALA A 93 1.39 3.04 18.20
CA ALA A 93 2.77 2.59 18.31
C ALA A 93 3.56 2.83 17.02
N VAL A 94 2.94 2.60 15.87
CA VAL A 94 3.54 2.90 14.55
C VAL A 94 3.77 4.40 14.41
N ALA A 95 2.77 5.23 14.66
CA ALA A 95 2.91 6.69 14.59
C ALA A 95 3.99 7.21 15.56
N SER A 96 4.05 6.68 16.79
CA SER A 96 5.10 7.00 17.77
C SER A 96 6.49 6.63 17.27
N GLY A 97 6.66 5.40 16.76
CA GLY A 97 7.93 4.93 16.23
C GLY A 97 8.39 5.75 15.03
N LEU A 98 7.52 5.99 14.06
CA LEU A 98 7.83 6.79 12.87
C LEU A 98 8.14 8.25 13.20
N GLY A 99 7.44 8.84 14.18
CA GLY A 99 7.73 10.20 14.63
C GLY A 99 9.12 10.40 15.25
N LYS A 100 9.77 9.32 15.67
CA LYS A 100 11.15 9.31 16.20
C LYS A 100 12.21 9.11 15.13
N LEU A 101 11.81 8.69 13.94
CA LEU A 101 12.70 8.61 12.77
C LEU A 101 12.88 10.00 12.16
N GLY A 102 13.91 10.19 11.37
CA GLY A 102 14.08 11.39 10.55
C GLY A 102 12.98 11.52 9.47
N LYS A 103 13.05 12.60 8.70
CA LYS A 103 12.12 12.78 7.56
C LYS A 103 12.34 11.68 6.52
N CYS A 104 11.32 10.87 6.29
CA CYS A 104 11.22 9.90 5.20
C CYS A 104 9.83 10.00 4.57
N ALA A 105 9.70 9.56 3.32
CA ALA A 105 8.40 9.50 2.68
C ALA A 105 7.54 8.41 3.34
N LEU A 106 6.32 8.74 3.76
CA LEU A 106 5.37 7.76 4.32
C LEU A 106 4.23 7.51 3.34
N ILE A 107 4.10 6.27 2.89
CA ILE A 107 2.99 5.78 2.07
C ILE A 107 2.07 4.97 2.97
N ALA A 108 0.91 5.53 3.30
CA ALA A 108 -0.08 4.89 4.16
C ALA A 108 -1.13 4.14 3.31
N ASP A 109 -1.05 2.82 3.28
CA ASP A 109 -2.08 1.96 2.69
C ASP A 109 -3.04 1.53 3.82
N PRO A 110 -4.26 2.10 3.89
CA PRO A 110 -5.15 1.94 5.05
C PRO A 110 -5.93 0.63 4.96
N VAL A 111 -5.22 -0.50 4.96
CA VAL A 111 -5.81 -1.83 4.79
C VAL A 111 -6.82 -2.14 5.89
N MET A 112 -8.09 -2.28 5.51
CA MET A 112 -9.21 -2.54 6.43
C MET A 112 -9.79 -3.93 6.29
N VAL A 113 -9.71 -4.54 5.10
CA VAL A 113 -10.32 -5.82 4.78
C VAL A 113 -9.36 -6.67 3.96
N ALA A 114 -9.30 -7.96 4.25
CA ALA A 114 -8.57 -8.92 3.43
C ALA A 114 -9.23 -9.11 2.06
N GLN A 115 -8.49 -9.65 1.08
CA GLN A 115 -9.05 -10.03 -0.22
C GLN A 115 -10.22 -11.01 -0.12
N SER A 116 -10.25 -11.85 0.92
CA SER A 116 -11.32 -12.80 1.23
C SER A 116 -12.58 -12.16 1.82
N GLY A 117 -12.54 -10.86 2.17
CA GLY A 117 -13.62 -10.14 2.85
C GLY A 117 -13.53 -10.14 4.37
N ASP A 118 -12.52 -10.80 4.96
CA ASP A 118 -12.33 -10.82 6.41
C ASP A 118 -11.90 -9.43 6.93
N PRO A 119 -12.50 -8.91 8.01
CA PRO A 119 -12.09 -7.64 8.61
C PRO A 119 -10.69 -7.76 9.21
N LEU A 120 -9.84 -6.78 8.94
CA LEU A 120 -8.44 -6.73 9.41
C LEU A 120 -8.15 -5.56 10.32
N ILE A 121 -9.14 -4.72 10.63
CA ILE A 121 -9.01 -3.52 11.45
C ILE A 121 -10.21 -3.36 12.39
N GLU A 122 -9.97 -2.93 13.60
CA GLU A 122 -10.99 -2.54 14.57
C GLU A 122 -11.56 -1.16 14.23
N ASP A 123 -12.81 -0.88 14.63
CA ASP A 123 -13.48 0.38 14.27
C ASP A 123 -12.77 1.62 14.83
N ASP A 124 -12.31 1.56 16.07
CA ASP A 124 -11.59 2.66 16.71
C ASP A 124 -10.16 2.88 16.15
N ALA A 125 -9.62 1.91 15.44
CA ALA A 125 -8.34 2.06 14.75
C ALA A 125 -8.45 2.97 13.52
N VAL A 126 -9.64 3.08 12.90
CA VAL A 126 -9.87 4.01 11.78
C VAL A 126 -9.72 5.46 12.25
N ASP A 127 -10.29 5.78 13.43
CA ASP A 127 -10.12 7.11 14.04
C ASP A 127 -8.64 7.39 14.32
N ALA A 128 -7.92 6.40 14.84
CA ALA A 128 -6.48 6.54 15.09
C ALA A 128 -5.67 6.73 13.78
N LEU A 129 -6.05 6.09 12.67
CA LEU A 129 -5.44 6.35 11.36
C LEU A 129 -5.61 7.82 10.97
N LEU A 130 -6.84 8.35 11.05
CA LEU A 130 -7.14 9.75 10.71
C LEU A 130 -6.43 10.76 11.62
N GLU A 131 -6.35 10.46 12.92
CA GLU A 131 -5.78 11.37 13.91
C GLU A 131 -4.25 11.34 14.00
N LYS A 132 -3.61 10.19 13.77
CA LYS A 132 -2.20 9.96 14.11
C LYS A 132 -1.30 9.65 12.92
N LEU A 133 -1.77 8.82 11.98
CA LEU A 133 -0.91 8.31 10.91
C LEU A 133 -1.09 9.09 9.61
N ILE A 134 -2.33 9.34 9.19
CA ILE A 134 -2.63 10.06 7.95
C ILE A 134 -2.01 11.47 7.92
N PRO A 135 -2.01 12.26 9.01
CA PRO A 135 -1.34 13.57 9.02
C PRO A 135 0.18 13.51 8.76
N MET A 136 0.81 12.35 8.98
CA MET A 136 2.23 12.13 8.71
C MET A 136 2.51 11.64 7.29
N ALA A 137 1.48 11.20 6.57
CA ALA A 137 1.63 10.54 5.28
C ALA A 137 1.97 11.53 4.15
N SER A 138 2.97 11.19 3.34
CA SER A 138 3.20 11.85 2.05
C SER A 138 2.11 11.48 1.05
N LEU A 139 1.61 10.23 1.14
CA LEU A 139 0.55 9.72 0.28
C LEU A 139 -0.30 8.68 1.04
N VAL A 140 -1.62 8.79 0.92
CA VAL A 140 -2.58 7.77 1.38
C VAL A 140 -3.17 7.06 0.18
N THR A 141 -3.29 5.71 0.21
CA THR A 141 -3.71 4.93 -0.97
C THR A 141 -4.97 4.07 -0.70
N PRO A 142 -6.12 4.65 -0.35
CA PRO A 142 -7.34 3.90 -0.08
C PRO A 142 -7.96 3.30 -1.35
N ASN A 143 -8.53 2.10 -1.25
CA ASN A 143 -9.52 1.61 -2.21
C ASN A 143 -10.88 2.26 -1.94
N ILE A 144 -11.92 1.96 -2.75
CA ILE A 144 -13.24 2.58 -2.62
C ILE A 144 -13.85 2.34 -1.22
N PRO A 145 -13.99 1.11 -0.70
CA PRO A 145 -14.52 0.90 0.65
C PRO A 145 -13.71 1.60 1.76
N GLU A 146 -12.39 1.65 1.61
CA GLU A 146 -11.50 2.36 2.53
C GLU A 146 -11.70 3.88 2.44
N ALA A 147 -11.85 4.42 1.23
CA ALA A 147 -12.09 5.84 1.01
C ALA A 147 -13.45 6.27 1.56
N GLU A 148 -14.50 5.48 1.35
CA GLU A 148 -15.83 5.72 1.95
C GLU A 148 -15.76 5.78 3.48
N ARG A 149 -15.02 4.84 4.09
CA ARG A 149 -14.89 4.77 5.54
C ARG A 149 -14.06 5.92 6.13
N LEU A 150 -13.01 6.37 5.41
CA LEU A 150 -12.16 7.49 5.84
C LEU A 150 -12.82 8.85 5.61
N SER A 151 -13.59 9.02 4.54
CA SER A 151 -14.21 10.30 4.15
C SER A 151 -15.64 10.48 4.68
N GLY A 152 -16.34 9.38 4.98
CA GLY A 152 -17.78 9.39 5.24
C GLY A 152 -18.65 9.63 3.99
N ILE A 153 -18.06 9.61 2.79
CA ILE A 153 -18.74 9.85 1.51
C ILE A 153 -18.98 8.51 0.82
N SER A 154 -20.22 8.23 0.44
CA SER A 154 -20.53 7.07 -0.42
C SER A 154 -20.06 7.32 -1.85
N ILE A 155 -19.39 6.34 -2.46
CA ILE A 155 -18.72 6.46 -3.76
C ILE A 155 -19.45 5.58 -4.80
N ALA A 156 -20.17 6.23 -5.73
CA ALA A 156 -20.84 5.58 -6.84
C ALA A 156 -20.12 5.83 -8.19
N ASP A 157 -19.37 6.90 -8.31
CA ASP A 157 -18.69 7.30 -9.54
C ASP A 157 -17.34 8.00 -9.27
N VAL A 158 -16.65 8.42 -10.35
CA VAL A 158 -15.34 9.08 -10.27
C VAL A 158 -15.43 10.44 -9.56
N SER A 159 -16.54 11.18 -9.70
CA SER A 159 -16.72 12.47 -9.03
C SER A 159 -16.84 12.30 -7.51
N ASP A 160 -17.43 11.20 -7.06
CA ASP A 160 -17.47 10.86 -5.65
C ASP A 160 -16.06 10.50 -5.12
N MET A 161 -15.24 9.82 -5.94
CA MET A 161 -13.83 9.55 -5.60
C MET A 161 -13.03 10.84 -5.42
N GLU A 162 -13.25 11.86 -6.27
CA GLU A 162 -12.61 13.16 -6.13
C GLU A 162 -12.99 13.83 -4.81
N ARG A 163 -14.28 13.86 -4.49
CA ARG A 163 -14.79 14.42 -3.23
C ARG A 163 -14.25 13.68 -2.01
N ALA A 164 -14.17 12.33 -2.09
CA ALA A 164 -13.61 11.53 -1.02
C ALA A 164 -12.10 11.81 -0.83
N ALA A 165 -11.34 11.96 -1.93
CA ALA A 165 -9.93 12.32 -1.86
C ALA A 165 -9.72 13.69 -1.20
N GLU A 166 -10.53 14.70 -1.57
CA GLU A 166 -10.48 16.03 -0.96
C GLU A 166 -10.82 15.99 0.54
N GLU A 167 -11.81 15.18 0.93
CA GLU A 167 -12.19 15.05 2.36
C GLU A 167 -11.08 14.39 3.18
N ILE A 168 -10.49 13.29 2.68
CA ILE A 168 -9.37 12.60 3.35
C ILE A 168 -8.16 13.54 3.48
N ALA A 169 -7.88 14.36 2.47
CA ALA A 169 -6.76 15.30 2.50
C ALA A 169 -6.87 16.35 3.61
N LYS A 170 -8.08 16.67 4.09
CA LYS A 170 -8.28 17.57 5.24
C LYS A 170 -7.67 17.05 6.53
N ALA A 171 -7.40 15.74 6.62
CA ALA A 171 -6.66 15.17 7.74
C ALA A 171 -5.17 15.58 7.77
N GLY A 172 -4.65 16.22 6.70
CA GLY A 172 -3.32 16.82 6.68
C GLY A 172 -2.24 16.02 5.95
N CYS A 173 -2.58 14.98 5.18
CA CYS A 173 -1.62 14.26 4.34
C CYS A 173 -1.21 15.08 3.11
N GLY A 174 -0.05 14.71 2.52
CA GLY A 174 0.48 15.38 1.32
C GLY A 174 -0.32 15.13 0.04
N ALA A 175 -0.84 13.90 -0.12
CA ALA A 175 -1.62 13.48 -1.28
C ALA A 175 -2.53 12.30 -0.94
N VAL A 176 -3.56 12.07 -1.78
CA VAL A 176 -4.48 10.93 -1.68
C VAL A 176 -4.66 10.28 -3.04
N LEU A 177 -4.44 8.96 -3.13
CA LEU A 177 -4.71 8.15 -4.32
C LEU A 177 -5.89 7.21 -4.04
N VAL A 178 -7.09 7.57 -4.47
CA VAL A 178 -8.25 6.68 -4.41
C VAL A 178 -8.19 5.68 -5.55
N LYS A 179 -8.11 4.38 -5.21
CA LYS A 179 -7.97 3.27 -6.17
C LYS A 179 -9.34 2.85 -6.70
N GLY A 180 -9.60 2.99 -8.00
CA GLY A 180 -10.89 2.73 -8.63
C GLY A 180 -11.16 1.26 -9.01
N GLY A 181 -10.27 0.34 -8.67
CA GLY A 181 -10.41 -1.07 -9.04
C GLY A 181 -11.70 -1.75 -8.59
N HIS A 182 -12.31 -1.25 -7.52
CA HIS A 182 -13.57 -1.73 -6.95
C HIS A 182 -14.81 -0.94 -7.39
N LEU A 183 -14.68 0.01 -8.31
CA LEU A 183 -15.84 0.71 -8.86
C LEU A 183 -16.59 -0.24 -9.81
N HIS A 184 -17.84 -0.53 -9.46
CA HIS A 184 -18.72 -1.43 -10.22
C HIS A 184 -19.70 -0.61 -11.09
N ASP A 185 -19.16 0.21 -11.98
CA ASP A 185 -19.91 1.07 -12.91
C ASP A 185 -20.22 0.41 -14.26
N GLY A 186 -19.89 -0.87 -14.42
CA GLY A 186 -19.99 -1.60 -15.69
C GLY A 186 -18.95 -1.22 -16.74
N SER A 187 -18.01 -0.33 -16.40
CA SER A 187 -16.96 0.13 -17.29
C SER A 187 -15.93 -0.96 -17.59
N ARG A 188 -15.38 -0.92 -18.80
CA ARG A 188 -14.20 -1.70 -19.19
C ARG A 188 -12.90 -1.03 -18.79
N THR A 189 -12.97 0.10 -18.12
CA THR A 189 -11.80 0.84 -17.64
C THR A 189 -11.73 0.83 -16.11
N VAL A 190 -10.56 1.16 -15.58
CA VAL A 190 -10.31 1.42 -14.16
C VAL A 190 -9.71 2.82 -14.09
N THR A 191 -10.32 3.69 -13.31
CA THR A 191 -9.83 5.05 -13.08
C THR A 191 -9.41 5.18 -11.62
N ASP A 192 -8.14 5.52 -11.36
CA ASP A 192 -7.68 5.96 -10.05
C ASP A 192 -7.62 7.49 -10.03
N VAL A 193 -7.93 8.07 -8.87
CA VAL A 193 -7.96 9.52 -8.65
C VAL A 193 -6.84 9.91 -7.70
N LEU A 194 -5.90 10.71 -8.16
CA LEU A 194 -4.85 11.32 -7.34
C LEU A 194 -5.17 12.78 -7.05
N MET A 195 -5.31 13.12 -5.77
CA MET A 195 -5.36 14.49 -5.28
C MET A 195 -4.00 14.86 -4.71
N ILE A 196 -3.36 15.89 -5.26
CA ILE A 196 -2.05 16.40 -4.85
C ILE A 196 -1.97 17.90 -5.07
N ASP A 197 -1.47 18.64 -4.09
CA ASP A 197 -1.30 20.12 -4.16
C ASP A 197 -2.58 20.88 -4.60
N GLY A 198 -3.75 20.36 -4.21
CA GLY A 198 -5.05 20.91 -4.58
C GLY A 198 -5.49 20.59 -6.02
N ALA A 199 -4.72 19.82 -6.78
CA ALA A 199 -5.07 19.37 -8.13
C ALA A 199 -5.58 17.92 -8.11
N ILE A 200 -6.54 17.63 -9.00
CA ILE A 200 -7.04 16.27 -9.25
C ILE A 200 -6.45 15.76 -10.56
N ILE A 201 -5.89 14.55 -10.52
CA ILE A 201 -5.31 13.86 -11.68
C ILE A 201 -5.97 12.49 -11.80
N HIS A 202 -6.46 12.16 -12.99
CA HIS A 202 -7.06 10.87 -13.30
C HIS A 202 -6.08 9.97 -14.03
N PHE A 203 -5.99 8.71 -13.58
CA PHE A 203 -5.27 7.66 -14.28
C PHE A 203 -6.26 6.61 -14.77
N THR A 204 -6.53 6.56 -16.06
CA THR A 204 -7.50 5.63 -16.63
C THR A 204 -6.80 4.62 -17.55
N ASP A 205 -7.06 3.34 -17.28
CA ASP A 205 -6.53 2.22 -18.06
C ASP A 205 -7.64 1.19 -18.34
N SER A 206 -7.45 0.33 -19.31
CA SER A 206 -8.34 -0.82 -19.55
C SER A 206 -8.30 -1.78 -18.36
N ARG A 207 -9.47 -2.30 -17.96
CA ARG A 207 -9.56 -3.34 -16.92
C ARG A 207 -8.88 -4.61 -17.40
N ILE A 208 -8.05 -5.20 -16.54
CA ILE A 208 -7.43 -6.49 -16.78
C ILE A 208 -8.36 -7.56 -16.20
N ASP A 209 -8.81 -8.47 -17.04
CA ASP A 209 -9.60 -9.63 -16.63
C ASP A 209 -8.66 -10.72 -16.12
N THR A 210 -8.61 -10.89 -14.80
CA THR A 210 -7.71 -11.85 -14.15
C THR A 210 -8.26 -12.30 -12.79
N GLU A 211 -8.04 -13.57 -12.47
CA GLU A 211 -8.29 -14.12 -11.13
C GLU A 211 -7.09 -13.89 -10.17
N SER A 212 -5.95 -13.39 -10.68
CA SER A 212 -4.71 -13.18 -9.94
C SER A 212 -4.64 -11.76 -9.39
N ASN A 213 -5.48 -11.43 -8.41
CA ASN A 213 -5.63 -10.10 -7.85
C ASN A 213 -5.26 -10.00 -6.36
N HIS A 214 -4.80 -11.11 -5.73
CA HIS A 214 -4.38 -11.11 -4.33
C HIS A 214 -3.10 -10.29 -4.14
N GLY A 215 -3.16 -9.27 -3.27
CA GLY A 215 -2.03 -8.41 -2.94
C GLY A 215 -1.86 -7.16 -3.84
N THR A 216 -2.85 -6.82 -4.67
CA THR A 216 -2.81 -5.64 -5.56
C THR A 216 -2.55 -4.33 -4.81
N GLY A 217 -3.27 -4.08 -3.70
CA GLY A 217 -3.09 -2.89 -2.86
C GLY A 217 -1.66 -2.82 -2.30
N CYS A 218 -1.21 -3.89 -1.64
CA CYS A 218 0.14 -3.97 -1.09
C CYS A 218 1.21 -3.75 -2.16
N THR A 219 1.06 -4.37 -3.34
CA THR A 219 2.03 -4.22 -4.44
C THR A 219 2.07 -2.79 -4.97
N LEU A 220 0.91 -2.13 -5.15
CA LEU A 220 0.87 -0.74 -5.62
C LEU A 220 1.54 0.21 -4.62
N SER A 221 1.12 0.17 -3.36
CA SER A 221 1.66 1.05 -2.31
C SER A 221 3.16 0.82 -2.08
N SER A 222 3.63 -0.43 -2.17
CA SER A 222 5.05 -0.77 -2.06
C SER A 222 5.86 -0.33 -3.27
N ALA A 223 5.31 -0.44 -4.49
CA ALA A 223 5.98 0.07 -5.68
C ALA A 223 6.12 1.61 -5.63
N ILE A 224 5.08 2.32 -5.15
CA ILE A 224 5.16 3.77 -4.92
C ILE A 224 6.26 4.08 -3.90
N ALA A 225 6.28 3.36 -2.77
CA ALA A 225 7.30 3.56 -1.73
C ALA A 225 8.72 3.32 -2.28
N ALA A 226 8.91 2.28 -3.09
CA ALA A 226 10.20 1.98 -3.73
C ALA A 226 10.65 3.11 -4.67
N GLU A 227 9.76 3.65 -5.47
CA GLU A 227 10.09 4.73 -6.40
C GLU A 227 10.37 6.05 -5.67
N MET A 228 9.61 6.37 -4.61
CA MET A 228 9.91 7.53 -3.76
C MET A 228 11.24 7.37 -3.01
N ALA A 229 11.56 6.16 -2.52
CA ALA A 229 12.87 5.86 -1.93
C ALA A 229 14.02 6.03 -2.93
N SER A 230 13.74 5.89 -4.23
CA SER A 230 14.71 6.13 -5.31
C SER A 230 14.88 7.61 -5.67
N GLY A 231 14.06 8.51 -5.09
CA GLY A 231 14.11 9.95 -5.30
C GLY A 231 13.12 10.50 -6.33
N ARG A 232 12.16 9.69 -6.81
CA ARG A 232 11.06 10.18 -7.66
C ARG A 232 10.04 10.95 -6.83
N ASP A 233 9.37 11.91 -7.45
CA ASP A 233 8.20 12.58 -6.88
C ASP A 233 6.97 11.65 -6.85
N ILE A 234 5.89 12.10 -6.18
CA ILE A 234 4.67 11.30 -6.00
C ILE A 234 4.02 10.96 -7.34
N LEU A 235 3.94 11.91 -8.27
CA LEU A 235 3.27 11.71 -9.56
C LEU A 235 4.02 10.69 -10.43
N GLU A 236 5.33 10.81 -10.50
CA GLU A 236 6.21 9.86 -11.20
C GLU A 236 6.13 8.47 -10.55
N ALA A 237 6.17 8.40 -9.20
CA ALA A 237 6.11 7.16 -8.45
C ALA A 237 4.77 6.44 -8.66
N VAL A 238 3.64 7.15 -8.58
CA VAL A 238 2.30 6.60 -8.85
C VAL A 238 2.19 6.12 -10.30
N THR A 239 2.65 6.93 -11.26
CA THR A 239 2.61 6.58 -12.69
C THR A 239 3.37 5.28 -12.96
N PHE A 240 4.59 5.15 -12.43
CA PHE A 240 5.41 3.95 -12.59
C PHE A 240 4.80 2.74 -11.85
N ALA A 241 4.36 2.92 -10.60
CA ALA A 241 3.83 1.83 -9.79
C ALA A 241 2.56 1.22 -10.39
N ARG A 242 1.70 2.03 -11.03
CA ARG A 242 0.54 1.53 -11.78
C ARG A 242 0.93 0.65 -12.95
N ARG A 243 1.96 1.04 -13.72
CA ARG A 243 2.51 0.23 -14.82
C ARG A 243 3.07 -1.10 -14.32
N TYR A 244 3.87 -1.05 -13.25
CA TYR A 244 4.42 -2.24 -12.61
C TYR A 244 3.32 -3.18 -12.12
N LEU A 245 2.31 -2.66 -11.41
CA LEU A 245 1.16 -3.45 -10.95
C LEU A 245 0.44 -4.13 -12.13
N ARG A 246 0.20 -3.42 -13.22
CA ARG A 246 -0.46 -3.97 -14.41
C ARG A 246 0.35 -5.12 -15.02
N ALA A 247 1.68 -4.97 -15.10
CA ALA A 247 2.57 -6.04 -15.55
C ALA A 247 2.48 -7.27 -14.62
N CYS A 248 2.44 -7.07 -13.30
CA CYS A 248 2.28 -8.14 -12.32
C CYS A 248 0.92 -8.86 -12.44
N LEU A 249 -0.16 -8.11 -12.72
CA LEU A 249 -1.52 -8.65 -12.93
C LEU A 249 -1.61 -9.50 -14.19
N ILE A 250 -1.07 -9.02 -15.31
CA ILE A 250 -1.09 -9.73 -16.61
C ILE A 250 -0.34 -11.08 -16.51
N ASN A 251 0.74 -11.11 -15.73
CA ASN A 251 1.57 -12.30 -15.54
C ASN A 251 1.24 -13.08 -14.27
N GLY A 252 0.11 -12.78 -13.64
CA GLY A 252 -0.31 -13.42 -12.40
C GLY A 252 -0.30 -14.94 -12.46
N ILE A 253 -0.10 -15.56 -11.29
CA ILE A 253 0.06 -17.02 -11.16
C ILE A 253 -0.99 -17.61 -10.23
N LYS A 254 -1.50 -18.78 -10.57
CA LYS A 254 -2.40 -19.55 -9.72
C LYS A 254 -1.60 -20.58 -8.92
N CYS A 255 -1.22 -20.26 -7.69
CA CYS A 255 -0.42 -21.12 -6.82
C CYS A 255 -1.23 -22.01 -5.87
N GLY A 256 -2.52 -21.74 -5.71
CA GLY A 256 -3.42 -22.40 -4.76
C GLY A 256 -4.80 -22.63 -5.33
N HIS A 257 -5.76 -22.94 -4.45
CA HIS A 257 -7.16 -23.22 -4.83
C HIS A 257 -8.04 -21.98 -4.85
N GLY A 258 -7.60 -20.86 -4.25
CA GLY A 258 -8.31 -19.59 -4.19
C GLY A 258 -7.81 -18.57 -5.22
N ALA A 259 -7.84 -17.30 -4.85
CA ALA A 259 -7.37 -16.20 -5.70
C ALA A 259 -5.90 -16.37 -6.09
N GLY A 260 -5.58 -16.09 -7.34
CA GLY A 260 -4.22 -16.11 -7.84
C GLY A 260 -3.39 -14.94 -7.28
N CYS A 261 -2.08 -15.11 -7.28
CA CYS A 261 -1.10 -14.13 -6.80
C CYS A 261 -0.50 -13.34 -7.96
N LEU A 262 -0.01 -12.15 -7.65
CA LEU A 262 0.72 -11.30 -8.59
C LEU A 262 2.12 -11.87 -8.89
N ALA A 263 2.58 -11.70 -10.12
CA ALA A 263 3.93 -12.06 -10.53
C ALA A 263 4.91 -10.92 -10.25
N HIS A 264 5.36 -10.76 -9.01
CA HIS A 264 6.25 -9.65 -8.62
C HIS A 264 7.62 -9.66 -9.33
N ALA A 265 8.05 -10.81 -9.86
CA ALA A 265 9.34 -10.98 -10.53
C ALA A 265 9.34 -10.57 -12.02
N VAL A 266 8.35 -9.75 -12.46
CA VAL A 266 8.36 -9.20 -13.82
C VAL A 266 9.62 -8.35 -14.03
N LYS A 267 10.25 -8.49 -15.22
CA LYS A 267 11.41 -7.69 -15.57
C LYS A 267 11.01 -6.23 -15.77
N MET A 268 11.87 -5.30 -15.37
CA MET A 268 11.65 -3.85 -15.55
C MET A 268 11.47 -3.47 -17.01
N ASP A 269 12.21 -4.11 -17.92
CA ASP A 269 12.13 -3.92 -19.36
C ASP A 269 10.72 -4.21 -19.88
N TRP A 270 10.01 -5.14 -19.26
CA TRP A 270 8.60 -5.49 -19.55
C TRP A 270 7.61 -4.36 -19.22
N VAL A 271 7.92 -3.56 -18.22
CA VAL A 271 7.08 -2.41 -17.87
C VAL A 271 7.16 -1.35 -18.96
N ASP A 272 8.33 -1.14 -19.51
CA ASP A 272 8.56 -0.17 -20.60
C ASP A 272 7.99 -0.68 -21.94
N GLU A 273 8.11 -1.98 -22.26
CA GLU A 273 7.54 -2.58 -23.46
C GLU A 273 6.00 -2.56 -23.51
N LEU A 274 5.32 -2.64 -22.37
CA LEU A 274 3.85 -2.58 -22.30
C LEU A 274 3.29 -1.19 -22.62
N TYR A 275 4.13 -0.15 -22.62
CA TYR A 275 3.74 1.25 -22.78
C TYR A 275 4.49 1.96 -23.92
N ALA A 276 5.33 1.24 -24.65
CA ALA A 276 5.97 1.69 -25.88
C ALA A 276 5.05 1.47 -27.09
#